data_da96aec6279c5ba830f1fbf8496110d5
#
_entry.id   da96aec6279c5ba830f1fbf8496110d5
#
_cell.length_a   1.000
_cell.length_b   1.000
_cell.length_c   1.000
_cell.angle_alpha   90.00
_cell.angle_beta   90.00
_cell.angle_gamma   90.00
#
_symmetry.space_group_name_H-M   'P 1'
#
loop_
_entity.id
_entity.type
_entity.pdbx_description
1 polymer ?
#
loop_
_entity_poly.entity_id
_entity_poly.type
_entity_poly.pdbx_seq_one_letter_code
_entity_poly.pdbx_strand_id
1 'polypeptide(L)'
;MAAGRARATPGYNRALDWEDYDLLRTAGRQAASTLAEALSQQALVNAQRFEDFNRRFAFILHDIKNLVSQLSLVARNAGRHADNPEFRADMVATLKSSVGKMNDLLLRIAPTGEARNVRLAPVELRGLLGAAIAAYRDRHDVQLLGHAGEWVVADAGALEQAVGHLLHNAIDASAPGAPVVVRVDRDQDQIAIAIIDQGCGMDMDFVRNRLFQPFASTKQGGFGIGAFEARSLIAAMHGRLTVDSRPGHGSRFLITLPLARKLAA
;
A
#
# COMPACT_ATOMS: atom_id res chain seq x y z
N MET A 1 -37.53 24.19 -58.31
CA MET A 1 -38.33 24.55 -57.11
C MET A 1 -38.76 23.28 -56.43
N ALA A 2 -38.14 22.89 -55.36
CA ALA A 2 -38.57 21.81 -54.47
C ALA A 2 -38.38 22.28 -53.02
N ALA A 3 -39.51 22.66 -52.41
CA ALA A 3 -39.54 23.14 -51.05
C ALA A 3 -39.35 21.97 -50.06
N GLY A 4 -38.22 21.97 -49.38
CA GLY A 4 -37.92 21.08 -48.24
C GLY A 4 -38.84 21.39 -47.09
N ARG A 5 -39.79 20.49 -46.77
CA ARG A 5 -40.56 20.52 -45.54
C ARG A 5 -39.65 20.10 -44.39
N ALA A 6 -39.31 21.05 -43.53
CA ALA A 6 -38.77 20.77 -42.21
C ALA A 6 -39.82 20.01 -41.40
N ARG A 7 -39.52 18.77 -41.00
CA ARG A 7 -40.35 18.04 -40.00
C ARG A 7 -40.01 18.65 -38.64
N ALA A 8 -40.98 19.39 -38.10
CA ALA A 8 -40.95 19.77 -36.68
C ALA A 8 -41.13 18.48 -35.85
N THR A 9 -40.17 18.18 -35.00
CA THR A 9 -40.27 17.21 -33.92
C THR A 9 -41.39 17.67 -33.00
N PRO A 10 -42.40 16.83 -32.63
CA PRO A 10 -43.42 17.23 -31.71
C PRO A 10 -42.77 17.48 -30.32
N GLY A 11 -42.82 18.73 -29.87
CA GLY A 11 -42.51 19.06 -28.50
C GLY A 11 -43.55 18.39 -27.58
N TYR A 12 -43.11 17.48 -26.76
CA TYR A 12 -43.90 16.91 -25.67
C TYR A 12 -44.12 18.01 -24.60
N ASN A 13 -45.08 18.91 -24.85
CA ASN A 13 -45.58 19.83 -23.84
C ASN A 13 -46.99 19.36 -23.42
N ARG A 14 -47.05 18.15 -22.84
CA ARG A 14 -48.26 17.70 -22.13
C ARG A 14 -48.16 18.23 -20.71
N ALA A 15 -49.16 18.94 -20.22
CA ALA A 15 -49.30 19.28 -18.81
C ALA A 15 -49.35 17.98 -17.99
N LEU A 16 -48.60 17.90 -16.90
CA LEU A 16 -48.59 16.77 -15.98
C LEU A 16 -49.97 16.60 -15.41
N ASP A 17 -50.50 15.37 -15.48
CA ASP A 17 -51.78 15.00 -14.85
C ASP A 17 -51.55 14.37 -13.45
N TRP A 18 -52.62 13.99 -12.78
CA TRP A 18 -52.56 13.44 -11.42
C TRP A 18 -51.83 12.09 -11.37
N GLU A 19 -51.83 11.29 -12.43
CA GLU A 19 -51.11 10.02 -12.54
C GLU A 19 -49.60 10.27 -12.61
N ASP A 20 -49.20 11.29 -13.39
CA ASP A 20 -47.79 11.70 -13.50
C ASP A 20 -47.26 12.17 -12.13
N TYR A 21 -48.06 12.94 -11.37
CA TYR A 21 -47.69 13.39 -10.03
C TYR A 21 -47.62 12.24 -9.02
N ASP A 22 -48.49 11.24 -9.09
CA ASP A 22 -48.45 10.08 -8.19
C ASP A 22 -47.23 9.18 -8.51
N LEU A 23 -46.93 9.02 -9.79
CA LEU A 23 -45.75 8.29 -10.26
C LEU A 23 -44.47 8.97 -9.82
N LEU A 24 -44.34 10.30 -9.96
CA LEU A 24 -43.19 11.09 -9.48
C LEU A 24 -43.04 11.00 -7.96
N ARG A 25 -44.17 11.05 -7.22
CA ARG A 25 -44.18 10.91 -5.75
C ARG A 25 -43.66 9.52 -5.31
N THR A 26 -44.12 8.49 -6.02
CA THR A 26 -43.73 7.10 -5.74
C THR A 26 -42.24 6.89 -6.08
N ALA A 27 -41.81 7.35 -7.24
CA ALA A 27 -40.38 7.30 -7.64
C ALA A 27 -39.52 8.09 -6.66
N GLY A 28 -39.95 9.27 -6.24
CA GLY A 28 -39.23 10.08 -5.24
C GLY A 28 -39.11 9.39 -3.88
N ARG A 29 -40.14 8.72 -3.40
CA ARG A 29 -40.11 7.93 -2.15
C ARG A 29 -39.14 6.75 -2.29
N GLN A 30 -39.19 6.05 -3.42
CA GLN A 30 -38.29 4.91 -3.68
C GLN A 30 -36.85 5.35 -3.73
N ALA A 31 -36.54 6.44 -4.45
CA ALA A 31 -35.18 7.01 -4.53
C ALA A 31 -34.68 7.47 -3.15
N ALA A 32 -35.55 8.12 -2.35
CA ALA A 32 -35.18 8.54 -1.00
C ALA A 32 -34.92 7.33 -0.07
N SER A 33 -35.73 6.27 -0.17
CA SER A 33 -35.51 5.04 0.60
C SER A 33 -34.20 4.35 0.23
N THR A 34 -33.89 4.21 -1.06
CA THR A 34 -32.64 3.60 -1.56
C THR A 34 -31.42 4.41 -1.16
N LEU A 35 -31.52 5.76 -1.21
CA LEU A 35 -30.46 6.64 -0.77
C LEU A 35 -30.22 6.54 0.74
N ALA A 36 -31.28 6.51 1.54
CA ALA A 36 -31.19 6.37 3.00
C ALA A 36 -30.54 5.02 3.39
N GLU A 37 -30.90 3.95 2.69
CA GLU A 37 -30.30 2.63 2.88
C GLU A 37 -28.81 2.63 2.53
N ALA A 38 -28.43 3.19 1.38
CA ALA A 38 -27.04 3.31 0.96
C ALA A 38 -26.20 4.13 1.96
N LEU A 39 -26.74 5.25 2.46
CA LEU A 39 -26.09 6.08 3.49
C LEU A 39 -25.93 5.32 4.82
N SER A 40 -26.96 4.56 5.22
CA SER A 40 -26.90 3.75 6.45
C SER A 40 -25.87 2.63 6.33
N GLN A 41 -25.81 1.95 5.20
CA GLN A 41 -24.77 0.93 4.93
C GLN A 41 -23.37 1.53 4.94
N GLN A 42 -23.19 2.70 4.32
CA GLN A 42 -21.90 3.40 4.34
C GLN A 42 -21.48 3.80 5.76
N ALA A 43 -22.42 4.29 6.57
CA ALA A 43 -22.16 4.63 7.96
C ALA A 43 -21.77 3.39 8.79
N LEU A 44 -22.43 2.25 8.58
CA LEU A 44 -22.10 0.99 9.23
C LEU A 44 -20.69 0.50 8.88
N VAL A 45 -20.34 0.54 7.59
CA VAL A 45 -18.98 0.18 7.12
C VAL A 45 -17.93 1.08 7.73
N ASN A 46 -18.20 2.39 7.81
CA ASN A 46 -17.27 3.33 8.43
C ASN A 46 -17.14 3.10 9.94
N ALA A 47 -18.21 2.79 10.65
CA ALA A 47 -18.20 2.45 12.07
C ALA A 47 -17.38 1.17 12.34
N GLN A 48 -17.59 0.12 11.53
CA GLN A 48 -16.79 -1.11 11.62
C GLN A 48 -15.31 -0.87 11.37
N ARG A 49 -14.96 -0.06 10.37
CA ARG A 49 -13.56 0.32 10.11
C ARG A 49 -12.93 1.08 11.28
N PHE A 50 -13.70 1.96 11.92
CA PHE A 50 -13.24 2.70 13.10
C PHE A 50 -13.05 1.79 14.32
N GLU A 51 -13.92 0.81 14.51
CA GLU A 51 -13.80 -0.18 15.58
C GLU A 51 -12.58 -1.09 15.38
N ASP A 52 -12.36 -1.56 14.15
CA ASP A 52 -11.17 -2.33 13.77
C ASP A 52 -9.88 -1.50 13.94
N PHE A 53 -9.92 -0.21 13.59
CA PHE A 53 -8.80 0.71 13.84
C PHE A 53 -8.53 0.84 15.33
N ASN A 54 -9.53 1.10 16.16
CA ASN A 54 -9.37 1.25 17.61
C ASN A 54 -8.80 -0.01 18.26
N ARG A 55 -9.27 -1.19 17.84
CA ARG A 55 -8.75 -2.46 18.33
C ARG A 55 -7.26 -2.63 18.00
N ARG A 56 -6.86 -2.31 16.78
CA ARG A 56 -5.47 -2.40 16.35
C ARG A 56 -4.59 -1.34 16.99
N PHE A 57 -5.12 -0.12 17.17
CA PHE A 57 -4.43 0.94 17.89
C PHE A 57 -4.12 0.56 19.34
N ALA A 58 -5.02 -0.19 19.98
CA ALA A 58 -4.76 -0.74 21.31
C ALA A 58 -3.56 -1.71 21.34
N PHE A 59 -3.36 -2.53 20.28
CA PHE A 59 -2.17 -3.38 20.16
C PHE A 59 -0.89 -2.56 19.95
N ILE A 60 -0.95 -1.50 19.15
CA ILE A 60 0.20 -0.60 18.95
C ILE A 60 0.59 0.08 20.26
N LEU A 61 -0.38 0.56 21.03
CA LEU A 61 -0.14 1.13 22.36
C LEU A 61 0.48 0.11 23.33
N HIS A 62 0.04 -1.15 23.28
CA HIS A 62 0.64 -2.23 24.03
C HIS A 62 2.11 -2.45 23.66
N ASP A 63 2.43 -2.48 22.38
CA ASP A 63 3.80 -2.67 21.90
C ASP A 63 4.70 -1.48 22.23
N ILE A 64 4.19 -0.24 22.12
CA ILE A 64 4.88 0.96 22.59
C ILE A 64 5.17 0.86 24.08
N LYS A 65 4.18 0.46 24.89
CA LYS A 65 4.37 0.27 26.35
C LYS A 65 5.47 -0.74 26.66
N ASN A 66 5.52 -1.85 25.91
CA ASN A 66 6.54 -2.87 26.06
C ASN A 66 7.94 -2.34 25.70
N LEU A 67 8.06 -1.58 24.59
CA LEU A 67 9.31 -0.93 24.20
C LEU A 67 9.79 0.08 25.25
N VAL A 68 8.88 0.93 25.75
CA VAL A 68 9.19 1.90 26.83
C VAL A 68 9.66 1.18 28.09
N SER A 69 9.00 0.08 28.46
CA SER A 69 9.38 -0.71 29.63
C SER A 69 10.77 -1.35 29.46
N GLN A 70 11.06 -1.91 28.28
CA GLN A 70 12.35 -2.50 27.94
C GLN A 70 13.47 -1.45 27.96
N LEU A 71 13.26 -0.30 27.32
CA LEU A 71 14.23 0.81 27.32
C LEU A 71 14.45 1.38 28.72
N SER A 72 13.40 1.48 29.55
CA SER A 72 13.50 1.94 30.93
C SER A 72 14.32 0.98 31.79
N LEU A 73 14.19 -0.33 31.56
CA LEU A 73 15.01 -1.35 32.23
C LEU A 73 16.48 -1.24 31.83
N VAL A 74 16.75 -1.10 30.51
CA VAL A 74 18.13 -0.89 30.00
C VAL A 74 18.74 0.36 30.60
N ALA A 75 18.02 1.49 30.59
CA ALA A 75 18.49 2.76 31.15
C ALA A 75 18.81 2.66 32.66
N ARG A 76 17.96 1.95 33.44
CA ARG A 76 18.17 1.74 34.86
C ARG A 76 19.39 0.88 35.18
N ASN A 77 19.61 -0.16 34.35
CA ASN A 77 20.75 -1.06 34.51
C ASN A 77 22.06 -0.45 33.99
N ALA A 78 22.00 0.44 33.04
CA ALA A 78 23.16 1.15 32.49
C ALA A 78 23.93 1.91 33.58
N GLY A 79 23.21 2.56 34.51
CA GLY A 79 23.84 3.27 35.65
C GLY A 79 24.64 2.38 36.62
N ARG A 80 24.37 1.06 36.62
CA ARG A 80 25.04 0.11 37.52
C ARG A 80 26.06 -0.79 36.84
N HIS A 81 25.90 -1.05 35.56
CA HIS A 81 26.67 -2.08 34.85
C HIS A 81 27.34 -1.55 33.55
N ALA A 82 27.44 -0.22 33.36
CA ALA A 82 28.02 0.38 32.17
C ALA A 82 29.48 -0.04 31.91
N ASP A 83 30.21 -0.41 32.93
CA ASP A 83 31.63 -0.83 32.82
C ASP A 83 31.80 -2.29 32.39
N ASN A 84 30.72 -3.10 32.42
CA ASN A 84 30.77 -4.49 31.98
C ASN A 84 30.68 -4.54 30.42
N PRO A 85 31.69 -5.11 29.72
CA PRO A 85 31.70 -5.20 28.26
C PRO A 85 30.55 -6.03 27.67
N GLU A 86 30.16 -7.13 28.34
CA GLU A 86 29.05 -7.99 27.89
C GLU A 86 27.72 -7.23 28.02
N PHE A 87 27.49 -6.55 29.14
CA PHE A 87 26.32 -5.71 29.32
C PHE A 87 26.22 -4.60 28.27
N ARG A 88 27.35 -3.97 27.90
CA ARG A 88 27.37 -2.96 26.83
C ARG A 88 26.98 -3.53 25.48
N ALA A 89 27.45 -4.72 25.13
CA ALA A 89 27.08 -5.39 23.90
C ALA A 89 25.57 -5.69 23.84
N ASP A 90 25.02 -6.25 24.91
CA ASP A 90 23.59 -6.54 25.03
C ASP A 90 22.73 -5.26 25.01
N MET A 91 23.19 -4.21 25.68
CA MET A 91 22.52 -2.90 25.68
C MET A 91 22.42 -2.33 24.26
N VAL A 92 23.54 -2.35 23.50
CA VAL A 92 23.56 -1.86 22.11
C VAL A 92 22.65 -2.70 21.21
N ALA A 93 22.65 -4.02 21.36
CA ALA A 93 21.80 -4.92 20.61
C ALA A 93 20.31 -4.65 20.93
N THR A 94 19.97 -4.47 22.20
CA THR A 94 18.60 -4.16 22.65
C THR A 94 18.14 -2.80 22.15
N LEU A 95 19.00 -1.77 22.20
CA LEU A 95 18.70 -0.44 21.66
C LEU A 95 18.45 -0.49 20.13
N LYS A 96 19.33 -1.16 19.37
CA LYS A 96 19.13 -1.34 17.91
C LYS A 96 17.84 -2.06 17.60
N SER A 97 17.53 -3.14 18.30
CA SER A 97 16.28 -3.88 18.14
C SER A 97 15.06 -3.02 18.48
N SER A 98 15.11 -2.23 19.55
CA SER A 98 14.02 -1.35 19.98
C SER A 98 13.78 -0.21 19.00
N VAL A 99 14.86 0.38 18.46
CA VAL A 99 14.76 1.41 17.39
C VAL A 99 14.15 0.83 16.12
N GLY A 100 14.55 -0.37 15.71
CA GLY A 100 13.95 -1.07 14.57
C GLY A 100 12.44 -1.27 14.77
N LYS A 101 12.03 -1.83 15.92
CA LYS A 101 10.60 -2.02 16.25
C LYS A 101 9.83 -0.69 16.33
N MET A 102 10.45 0.37 16.85
CA MET A 102 9.81 1.69 16.91
C MET A 102 9.62 2.30 15.52
N ASN A 103 10.59 2.16 14.63
CA ASN A 103 10.45 2.58 13.23
C ASN A 103 9.35 1.78 12.52
N ASP A 104 9.27 0.47 12.74
CA ASP A 104 8.18 -0.35 12.21
C ASP A 104 6.81 0.11 12.74
N LEU A 105 6.69 0.47 14.02
CA LEU A 105 5.46 1.01 14.60
C LEU A 105 5.11 2.38 14.03
N LEU A 106 6.08 3.27 13.83
CA LEU A 106 5.88 4.59 13.22
C LEU A 106 5.40 4.47 11.77
N LEU A 107 5.98 3.56 10.99
CA LEU A 107 5.51 3.26 9.64
C LEU A 107 4.06 2.74 9.62
N ARG A 108 3.62 2.09 10.69
CA ARG A 108 2.27 1.55 10.87
C ARG A 108 1.24 2.60 11.30
N ILE A 109 1.66 3.68 11.95
CA ILE A 109 0.79 4.76 12.47
C ILE A 109 0.74 5.95 11.50
N ALA A 110 1.72 6.08 10.60
CA ALA A 110 1.79 7.20 9.68
C ALA A 110 0.45 7.39 8.95
N PRO A 111 -0.16 8.61 9.01
CA PRO A 111 -1.46 8.82 8.40
C PRO A 111 -1.36 8.66 6.89
N THR A 112 -2.12 7.72 6.36
CA THR A 112 -2.21 7.37 4.95
C THR A 112 -3.07 8.39 4.17
N GLY A 113 -3.00 9.67 4.47
CA GLY A 113 -3.98 10.63 3.95
C GLY A 113 -3.51 12.03 3.61
N GLU A 114 -2.35 12.45 4.04
CA GLU A 114 -1.83 13.72 3.54
C GLU A 114 -1.16 13.48 2.19
N ALA A 115 -1.68 14.17 1.16
CA ALA A 115 -1.03 14.25 -0.14
C ALA A 115 0.43 14.73 0.09
N ARG A 116 1.35 13.77 0.27
CA ARG A 116 2.77 14.07 0.24
C ARG A 116 3.00 14.79 -1.06
N ASN A 117 3.54 16.01 -1.00
CA ASN A 117 4.04 16.69 -2.18
C ASN A 117 5.15 15.82 -2.78
N VAL A 118 4.74 14.89 -3.64
CA VAL A 118 5.65 13.96 -4.34
C VAL A 118 6.48 14.79 -5.28
N ARG A 119 7.79 14.80 -5.08
CA ARG A 119 8.73 15.52 -5.95
C ARG A 119 9.19 14.58 -7.06
N LEU A 120 8.46 14.61 -8.18
CA LEU A 120 8.81 13.80 -9.34
C LEU A 120 10.12 14.31 -9.96
N ALA A 121 11.11 13.43 -10.05
CA ALA A 121 12.40 13.66 -10.67
C ALA A 121 12.88 12.39 -11.40
N PRO A 122 13.85 12.49 -12.32
CA PRO A 122 14.52 11.32 -12.85
C PRO A 122 15.26 10.57 -11.74
N VAL A 123 14.93 9.30 -11.52
CA VAL A 123 15.53 8.42 -10.51
C VAL A 123 16.16 7.21 -11.19
N GLU A 124 17.42 6.94 -10.89
CA GLU A 124 18.10 5.74 -11.34
C GLU A 124 17.71 4.53 -10.51
N LEU A 125 17.19 3.50 -11.16
CA LEU A 125 16.66 2.32 -10.47
C LEU A 125 17.75 1.44 -9.85
N ARG A 126 18.92 1.32 -10.47
CA ARG A 126 20.00 0.45 -9.98
C ARG A 126 20.45 0.84 -8.58
N GLY A 127 20.71 2.13 -8.37
CA GLY A 127 21.11 2.64 -7.06
C GLY A 127 20.03 2.45 -6.01
N LEU A 128 18.79 2.83 -6.33
CA LEU A 128 17.65 2.75 -5.42
C LEU A 128 17.32 1.29 -5.05
N LEU A 129 17.14 0.42 -6.05
CA LEU A 129 16.82 -0.99 -5.81
C LEU A 129 17.97 -1.72 -5.11
N GLY A 130 19.22 -1.38 -5.47
CA GLY A 130 20.40 -1.93 -4.82
C GLY A 130 20.46 -1.59 -3.33
N ALA A 131 20.14 -0.35 -2.95
CA ALA A 131 20.08 0.08 -1.55
C ALA A 131 18.93 -0.62 -0.80
N ALA A 132 17.74 -0.66 -1.39
CA ALA A 132 16.58 -1.35 -0.80
C ALA A 132 16.85 -2.85 -0.57
N ILE A 133 17.51 -3.53 -1.50
CA ILE A 133 17.86 -4.96 -1.40
C ILE A 133 18.98 -5.17 -0.35
N ALA A 134 19.97 -4.27 -0.29
CA ALA A 134 21.07 -4.39 0.65
C ALA A 134 20.62 -4.45 2.12
N ALA A 135 19.50 -3.81 2.45
CA ALA A 135 18.90 -3.85 3.79
C ALA A 135 18.47 -5.26 4.24
N TYR A 136 18.31 -6.19 3.29
CA TYR A 136 17.82 -7.56 3.58
C TYR A 136 18.87 -8.65 3.35
N ARG A 137 20.09 -8.33 2.90
CA ARG A 137 21.14 -9.31 2.54
C ARG A 137 21.44 -10.32 3.63
N ASP A 138 21.43 -9.89 4.88
CA ASP A 138 21.74 -10.76 6.02
C ASP A 138 20.56 -11.63 6.45
N ARG A 139 19.35 -11.37 5.91
CA ARG A 139 18.10 -12.01 6.32
C ARG A 139 17.51 -12.93 5.26
N HIS A 140 17.71 -12.60 4.00
CA HIS A 140 17.07 -13.33 2.90
C HIS A 140 17.85 -13.13 1.58
N ASP A 141 17.84 -14.17 0.70
CA ASP A 141 18.39 -14.06 -0.65
C ASP A 141 17.43 -13.24 -1.53
N VAL A 142 17.87 -12.03 -1.91
CA VAL A 142 17.10 -11.15 -2.81
C VAL A 142 17.94 -10.86 -4.05
N GLN A 143 17.45 -11.28 -5.22
CA GLN A 143 18.14 -11.19 -6.50
C GLN A 143 17.59 -10.05 -7.36
N LEU A 144 18.48 -9.22 -7.91
CA LEU A 144 18.12 -8.16 -8.87
C LEU A 144 18.45 -8.60 -10.30
N LEU A 145 17.44 -8.69 -11.15
CA LEU A 145 17.55 -9.14 -12.54
C LEU A 145 17.03 -8.09 -13.53
N GLY A 146 17.52 -8.16 -14.77
CA GLY A 146 17.01 -7.35 -15.88
C GLY A 146 17.65 -5.96 -16.02
N HIS A 147 16.88 -4.99 -16.52
CA HIS A 147 17.36 -3.67 -16.97
C HIS A 147 17.38 -2.62 -15.85
N ALA A 148 18.01 -2.93 -14.71
CA ALA A 148 18.02 -2.03 -13.55
C ALA A 148 18.74 -0.68 -13.78
N GLY A 149 19.53 -0.52 -14.86
CA GLY A 149 20.19 0.75 -15.20
C GLY A 149 19.30 1.82 -15.84
N GLU A 150 17.99 1.57 -15.95
CA GLU A 150 17.03 2.53 -16.48
C GLU A 150 16.63 3.60 -15.46
N TRP A 151 16.09 4.71 -15.98
CA TRP A 151 15.63 5.85 -15.19
C TRP A 151 14.11 5.97 -15.27
N VAL A 152 13.47 6.27 -14.14
CA VAL A 152 12.02 6.50 -14.05
C VAL A 152 11.73 7.90 -13.54
N VAL A 153 10.55 8.43 -13.88
CA VAL A 153 10.04 9.66 -13.28
C VAL A 153 9.35 9.30 -11.98
N ALA A 154 10.00 9.56 -10.85
CA ALA A 154 9.51 9.16 -9.53
C ALA A 154 9.99 10.11 -8.44
N ASP A 155 9.43 9.99 -7.24
CA ASP A 155 10.02 10.47 -5.99
C ASP A 155 10.85 9.33 -5.39
N ALA A 156 12.15 9.55 -5.24
CA ALA A 156 13.07 8.51 -4.79
C ALA A 156 12.68 7.91 -3.43
N GLY A 157 12.32 8.77 -2.46
CA GLY A 157 11.93 8.30 -1.12
C GLY A 157 10.61 7.54 -1.12
N ALA A 158 9.62 8.01 -1.89
CA ALA A 158 8.34 7.33 -2.02
C ALA A 158 8.48 5.97 -2.75
N LEU A 159 9.33 5.91 -3.78
CA LEU A 159 9.60 4.66 -4.50
C LEU A 159 10.37 3.67 -3.63
N GLU A 160 11.40 4.12 -2.90
CA GLU A 160 12.14 3.29 -1.95
C GLU A 160 11.22 2.70 -0.87
N GLN A 161 10.35 3.50 -0.31
CA GLN A 161 9.36 3.07 0.68
C GLN A 161 8.39 2.04 0.10
N ALA A 162 7.84 2.28 -1.10
CA ALA A 162 6.93 1.35 -1.75
C ALA A 162 7.60 0.00 -2.06
N VAL A 163 8.82 0.03 -2.60
CA VAL A 163 9.61 -1.19 -2.86
C VAL A 163 9.94 -1.92 -1.55
N GLY A 164 10.32 -1.19 -0.50
CA GLY A 164 10.60 -1.75 0.83
C GLY A 164 9.39 -2.50 1.41
N HIS A 165 8.18 -1.94 1.33
CA HIS A 165 6.95 -2.62 1.76
C HIS A 165 6.68 -3.92 0.99
N LEU A 166 6.90 -3.90 -0.32
CA LEU A 166 6.66 -5.09 -1.14
C LEU A 166 7.74 -6.16 -0.94
N LEU A 167 9.01 -5.76 -0.77
CA LEU A 167 10.11 -6.68 -0.43
C LEU A 167 9.87 -7.34 0.93
N HIS A 168 9.49 -6.56 1.94
CA HIS A 168 9.17 -7.10 3.26
C HIS A 168 8.03 -8.13 3.18
N ASN A 169 6.97 -7.82 2.42
CA ASN A 169 5.85 -8.74 2.22
C ASN A 169 6.28 -10.04 1.53
N ALA A 170 7.14 -9.94 0.50
CA ALA A 170 7.66 -11.07 -0.25
C ALA A 170 8.55 -11.97 0.62
N ILE A 171 9.47 -11.38 1.38
CA ILE A 171 10.36 -12.10 2.29
C ILE A 171 9.57 -12.82 3.39
N ASP A 172 8.61 -12.12 4.00
CA ASP A 172 7.76 -12.70 5.04
C ASP A 172 6.86 -13.84 4.55
N ALA A 173 6.52 -13.86 3.27
CA ALA A 173 5.71 -14.93 2.67
C ALA A 173 6.55 -16.12 2.23
N SER A 174 7.85 -15.92 1.99
CA SER A 174 8.77 -16.92 1.45
C SER A 174 9.25 -17.89 2.52
N ALA A 175 9.45 -19.15 2.14
CA ALA A 175 10.13 -20.12 2.98
C ALA A 175 11.62 -19.76 3.13
N PRO A 176 12.27 -20.15 4.24
CA PRO A 176 13.71 -20.00 4.40
C PRO A 176 14.48 -20.61 3.23
N GLY A 177 15.34 -19.82 2.58
CA GLY A 177 16.15 -20.25 1.44
C GLY A 177 15.47 -20.15 0.06
N ALA A 178 14.19 -19.83 -0.03
CA ALA A 178 13.54 -19.53 -1.30
C ALA A 178 13.85 -18.09 -1.73
N PRO A 179 14.49 -17.82 -2.90
CA PRO A 179 14.89 -16.49 -3.28
C PRO A 179 13.68 -15.60 -3.60
N VAL A 180 13.78 -14.32 -3.23
CA VAL A 180 12.90 -13.26 -3.74
C VAL A 180 13.58 -12.60 -4.93
N VAL A 181 12.87 -12.45 -6.03
CA VAL A 181 13.41 -11.87 -7.26
C VAL A 181 12.81 -10.50 -7.53
N VAL A 182 13.67 -9.50 -7.68
CA VAL A 182 13.32 -8.18 -8.21
C VAL A 182 13.74 -8.14 -9.66
N ARG A 183 12.76 -8.08 -10.59
CA ARG A 183 13.04 -8.01 -12.03
C ARG A 183 12.64 -6.66 -12.57
N VAL A 184 13.52 -6.06 -13.36
CA VAL A 184 13.25 -4.80 -14.06
C VAL A 184 13.19 -5.06 -15.56
N ASP A 185 12.02 -4.81 -16.14
CA ASP A 185 11.79 -4.94 -17.57
C ASP A 185 11.41 -3.56 -18.14
N ARG A 186 11.81 -3.31 -19.38
CA ARG A 186 11.42 -2.09 -20.11
C ARG A 186 10.36 -2.46 -21.14
N ASP A 187 9.27 -1.70 -21.15
CA ASP A 187 8.21 -1.80 -22.13
C ASP A 187 7.92 -0.40 -22.71
N GLN A 188 8.40 -0.15 -23.94
CA GLN A 188 8.25 1.12 -24.67
C GLN A 188 8.61 2.35 -23.82
N ASP A 189 7.59 3.10 -23.35
CA ASP A 189 7.72 4.32 -22.55
C ASP A 189 7.53 4.07 -21.03
N GLN A 190 7.50 2.82 -20.59
CA GLN A 190 7.31 2.44 -19.19
C GLN A 190 8.39 1.47 -18.72
N ILE A 191 8.65 1.54 -17.43
CA ILE A 191 9.46 0.54 -16.73
C ILE A 191 8.56 -0.28 -15.83
N ALA A 192 8.72 -1.59 -15.89
CA ALA A 192 8.05 -2.56 -15.07
C ALA A 192 9.03 -3.13 -14.03
N ILE A 193 8.73 -2.98 -12.74
CA ILE A 193 9.50 -3.56 -11.63
C ILE A 193 8.64 -4.66 -11.01
N ALA A 194 9.03 -5.91 -11.18
CA ALA A 194 8.33 -7.06 -10.61
C ALA A 194 9.06 -7.54 -9.36
N ILE A 195 8.34 -7.67 -8.25
CA ILE A 195 8.80 -8.31 -7.02
C ILE A 195 8.08 -9.65 -6.92
N ILE A 196 8.85 -10.74 -6.96
CA ILE A 196 8.34 -12.11 -7.12
C ILE A 196 8.82 -12.94 -5.94
N ASP A 197 7.87 -13.56 -5.25
CA ASP A 197 8.10 -14.53 -4.19
C ASP A 197 7.55 -15.92 -4.56
N GLN A 198 8.07 -16.95 -3.91
CA GLN A 198 7.61 -18.33 -4.00
C GLN A 198 6.93 -18.75 -2.69
N GLY A 199 6.26 -17.83 -2.02
CA GLY A 199 5.65 -18.05 -0.74
C GLY A 199 4.28 -18.74 -0.78
N CYS A 200 3.53 -18.57 0.30
CA CYS A 200 2.21 -19.18 0.44
C CYS A 200 1.15 -18.67 -0.55
N GLY A 201 1.40 -17.54 -1.21
CA GLY A 201 0.44 -16.88 -2.09
C GLY A 201 -0.81 -16.38 -1.38
N MET A 202 -1.78 -15.94 -2.16
CA MET A 202 -3.03 -15.34 -1.67
C MET A 202 -4.23 -15.85 -2.46
N ASP A 203 -5.38 -15.93 -1.79
CA ASP A 203 -6.65 -16.26 -2.42
C ASP A 203 -7.12 -15.14 -3.35
N MET A 204 -7.80 -15.51 -4.46
CA MET A 204 -8.27 -14.54 -5.48
C MET A 204 -9.28 -13.54 -4.94
N ASP A 205 -10.14 -13.94 -4.01
CA ASP A 205 -11.11 -13.01 -3.40
C ASP A 205 -10.40 -11.98 -2.54
N PHE A 206 -9.42 -12.39 -1.73
CA PHE A 206 -8.58 -11.48 -0.97
C PHE A 206 -7.83 -10.50 -1.86
N VAL A 207 -7.22 -10.97 -2.95
CA VAL A 207 -6.48 -10.14 -3.91
C VAL A 207 -7.38 -9.07 -4.54
N ARG A 208 -8.58 -9.47 -4.99
CA ARG A 208 -9.52 -8.57 -5.69
C ARG A 208 -10.16 -7.54 -4.76
N ASN A 209 -10.57 -7.99 -3.57
CA ASN A 209 -11.51 -7.22 -2.74
C ASN A 209 -10.86 -6.63 -1.49
N ARG A 210 -9.71 -7.15 -1.02
CA ARG A 210 -9.18 -6.80 0.29
C ARG A 210 -7.72 -6.35 0.30
N LEU A 211 -6.83 -6.91 -0.51
CA LEU A 211 -5.38 -6.72 -0.45
C LEU A 211 -4.95 -5.25 -0.38
N PHE A 212 -5.59 -4.40 -1.17
CA PHE A 212 -5.30 -2.98 -1.23
C PHE A 212 -6.24 -2.12 -0.35
N GLN A 213 -6.96 -2.74 0.57
CA GLN A 213 -7.68 -2.00 1.61
C GLN A 213 -6.77 -1.83 2.84
N PRO A 214 -6.84 -0.68 3.52
CA PRO A 214 -6.09 -0.49 4.75
C PRO A 214 -6.52 -1.55 5.78
N PHE A 215 -5.54 -2.05 6.52
CA PHE A 215 -5.71 -3.06 7.57
C PHE A 215 -6.16 -4.45 7.10
N ALA A 216 -6.05 -4.76 5.82
CA ALA A 216 -6.30 -6.09 5.30
C ALA A 216 -5.04 -6.95 5.36
N SER A 217 -5.06 -8.03 6.13
CA SER A 217 -3.96 -8.99 6.25
C SER A 217 -4.49 -10.42 6.41
N THR A 218 -3.80 -11.37 5.79
CA THR A 218 -4.00 -12.81 6.02
C THR A 218 -3.00 -13.37 7.03
N LYS A 219 -1.99 -12.57 7.43
CA LYS A 219 -0.92 -12.98 8.36
C LYS A 219 -1.33 -12.68 9.80
N GLN A 220 -1.06 -13.61 10.74
CA GLN A 220 -1.16 -13.36 12.18
C GLN A 220 -0.15 -12.26 12.56
N GLY A 221 -0.62 -11.16 13.15
CA GLY A 221 0.22 -10.01 13.51
C GLY A 221 0.57 -9.06 12.37
N GLY A 222 0.15 -9.33 11.15
CA GLY A 222 0.30 -8.41 10.02
C GLY A 222 -0.74 -7.29 10.07
N PHE A 223 -0.30 -6.02 9.99
CA PHE A 223 -1.20 -4.85 10.06
C PHE A 223 -1.97 -4.59 8.76
N GLY A 224 -1.57 -5.20 7.66
CA GLY A 224 -2.27 -5.03 6.38
C GLY A 224 -2.25 -3.62 5.82
N ILE A 225 -1.20 -2.82 6.09
CA ILE A 225 -1.05 -1.46 5.60
C ILE A 225 -0.08 -1.40 4.42
N GLY A 226 0.95 -2.24 4.39
CA GLY A 226 2.07 -2.12 3.45
C GLY A 226 1.67 -2.17 1.97
N ALA A 227 0.78 -3.07 1.56
CA ALA A 227 0.31 -3.15 0.17
C ALA A 227 -0.57 -1.94 -0.22
N PHE A 228 -1.42 -1.48 0.70
CA PHE A 228 -2.24 -0.28 0.51
C PHE A 228 -1.35 0.97 0.36
N GLU A 229 -0.36 1.13 1.22
CA GLU A 229 0.57 2.26 1.21
C GLU A 229 1.44 2.25 -0.06
N ALA A 230 2.00 1.10 -0.44
CA ALA A 230 2.75 0.94 -1.67
C ALA A 230 1.90 1.36 -2.89
N ARG A 231 0.63 0.92 -2.97
CA ARG A 231 -0.28 1.32 -4.04
C ARG A 231 -0.53 2.83 -4.07
N SER A 232 -0.73 3.45 -2.91
CA SER A 232 -0.96 4.89 -2.80
C SER A 232 0.25 5.71 -3.23
N LEU A 233 1.47 5.31 -2.80
CA LEU A 233 2.72 5.94 -3.20
C LEU A 233 2.97 5.83 -4.70
N ILE A 234 2.78 4.63 -5.27
CA ILE A 234 2.95 4.40 -6.71
C ILE A 234 1.93 5.20 -7.52
N ALA A 235 0.67 5.26 -7.09
CA ALA A 235 -0.37 6.06 -7.75
C ALA A 235 -0.05 7.57 -7.72
N ALA A 236 0.49 8.08 -6.60
CA ALA A 236 0.93 9.47 -6.49
C ALA A 236 2.08 9.82 -7.45
N MET A 237 2.84 8.83 -7.90
CA MET A 237 3.90 8.96 -8.91
C MET A 237 3.40 8.68 -10.34
N HIS A 238 2.08 8.71 -10.59
CA HIS A 238 1.46 8.35 -11.87
C HIS A 238 1.76 6.93 -12.35
N GLY A 239 2.18 6.05 -11.44
CA GLY A 239 2.43 4.64 -11.69
C GLY A 239 1.20 3.77 -11.41
N ARG A 240 1.36 2.48 -11.64
CA ARG A 240 0.35 1.46 -11.34
C ARG A 240 0.98 0.31 -10.56
N LEU A 241 0.31 -0.18 -9.53
CA LEU A 241 0.66 -1.41 -8.83
C LEU A 241 -0.41 -2.46 -9.09
N THR A 242 0.01 -3.61 -9.63
CA THR A 242 -0.83 -4.78 -9.84
C THR A 242 -0.22 -5.99 -9.15
N VAL A 243 -1.03 -7.05 -8.96
CA VAL A 243 -0.59 -8.28 -8.33
C VAL A 243 -1.21 -9.48 -9.03
N ASP A 244 -0.41 -10.52 -9.20
CA ASP A 244 -0.84 -11.88 -9.55
C ASP A 244 -0.36 -12.82 -8.45
N SER A 245 -1.29 -13.57 -7.86
CA SER A 245 -0.98 -14.47 -6.75
C SER A 245 -1.95 -15.63 -6.75
N ARG A 246 -1.44 -16.82 -6.37
CA ARG A 246 -2.24 -18.04 -6.21
C ARG A 246 -1.79 -18.77 -4.95
N PRO A 247 -2.71 -19.35 -4.17
CA PRO A 247 -2.35 -20.16 -3.00
C PRO A 247 -1.34 -21.24 -3.35
N GLY A 248 -0.25 -21.31 -2.59
CA GLY A 248 0.83 -22.27 -2.77
C GLY A 248 1.82 -21.99 -3.92
N HIS A 249 1.64 -20.91 -4.68
CA HIS A 249 2.47 -20.56 -5.84
C HIS A 249 3.17 -19.19 -5.71
N GLY A 250 3.07 -18.56 -4.55
CA GLY A 250 3.67 -17.24 -4.30
C GLY A 250 2.89 -16.09 -4.90
N SER A 251 3.56 -14.93 -5.01
CA SER A 251 2.97 -13.70 -5.53
C SER A 251 3.94 -12.96 -6.43
N ARG A 252 3.39 -12.22 -7.39
CA ARG A 252 4.11 -11.29 -8.24
C ARG A 252 3.46 -9.92 -8.13
N PHE A 253 4.11 -8.99 -7.46
CA PHE A 253 3.74 -7.58 -7.46
C PHE A 253 4.44 -6.87 -8.61
N LEU A 254 3.70 -6.13 -9.43
CA LEU A 254 4.20 -5.43 -10.60
C LEU A 254 3.94 -3.93 -10.45
N ILE A 255 5.01 -3.16 -10.32
CA ILE A 255 5.02 -1.70 -10.36
C ILE A 255 5.30 -1.28 -11.79
N THR A 256 4.48 -0.40 -12.35
CA THR A 256 4.73 0.27 -13.65
C THR A 256 4.91 1.76 -13.40
N LEU A 257 5.99 2.35 -13.95
CA LEU A 257 6.30 3.78 -13.84
C LEU A 257 6.68 4.34 -15.21
N PRO A 258 6.44 5.65 -15.46
CA PRO A 258 6.88 6.31 -16.67
C PRO A 258 8.41 6.29 -16.78
N LEU A 259 8.91 5.96 -17.97
CA LEU A 259 10.34 6.06 -18.29
C LEU A 259 10.77 7.52 -18.23
N ALA A 260 11.85 7.84 -17.53
CA ALA A 260 12.47 9.14 -17.63
C ALA A 260 13.29 9.20 -18.91
N ARG A 261 12.96 10.11 -19.80
CA ARG A 261 13.84 10.41 -20.95
C ARG A 261 15.14 10.97 -20.38
N LYS A 262 16.25 10.28 -20.65
CA LYS A 262 17.58 10.77 -20.31
C LYS A 262 17.73 12.15 -20.96
N LEU A 263 17.77 13.22 -20.15
CA LEU A 263 18.17 14.52 -20.68
C LEU A 263 19.57 14.30 -21.23
N ALA A 264 19.71 14.42 -22.56
CA ALA A 264 21.03 14.45 -23.19
C ALA A 264 21.81 15.59 -22.55
N ALA A 265 22.92 15.25 -21.92
CA ALA A 265 23.87 16.19 -21.34
C ALA A 265 24.61 16.92 -22.44
#